data_0f386785acd66b68aa5f95f905533a6d
#
_entry.id   0f386785acd66b68aa5f95f905533a6d
#
_cell.length_a   1.000
_cell.length_b   1.000
_cell.length_c   1.000
_cell.angle_alpha   90.00
_cell.angle_beta   90.00
_cell.angle_gamma   90.00
#
_symmetry.space_group_name_H-M   'P 1'
#
loop_
_entity.id
_entity.type
_entity.pdbx_description
1 polymer ?
#
loop_
_entity_poly.entity_id
_entity_poly.type
_entity_poly.pdbx_seq_one_letter_code
_entity_poly.pdbx_strand_id
1 'polypeptide(L)'
;MRKLFISLFGLLLAGCSSSVCNNDDYQFLGKIDLGNAGATKFLVVSSTASIEDIRGVASTACGSSRFCRLLIWDSKVYAETRFPLSEIAAEKQIATYIYNPNNKSEKLIVRGEEVPMGKCSNKRWNAY
;
A
#
# COMPACT_ATOMS: atom_id res chain seq x y z
N MET A 1 -15.70 -37.71 14.76
CA MET A 1 -15.59 -37.18 14.53
C MET A 1 -15.54 -36.36 14.11
N ARG A 2 -15.46 -36.28 13.94
CA ARG A 2 -15.34 -35.57 13.50
C ARG A 2 -15.01 -34.78 12.91
N LYS A 3 -14.88 -34.72 12.65
CA LYS A 3 -14.64 -34.08 12.05
C LYS A 3 -14.53 -33.23 11.56
N LEU A 4 -14.58 -33.23 11.42
CA LEU A 4 -14.55 -32.50 10.81
C LEU A 4 -14.33 -31.60 10.56
N PHE A 5 -14.28 -31.74 10.69
CA PHE A 5 -14.14 -30.85 10.34
C PHE A 5 -13.70 -30.09 9.88
N ILE A 6 -13.46 -30.47 9.85
CA ILE A 6 -13.20 -29.81 9.28
C ILE A 6 -13.03 -29.02 8.66
N SER A 7 -13.07 -29.29 8.46
CA SER A 7 -13.00 -28.68 7.79
C SER A 7 -13.09 -27.71 7.49
N LEU A 8 -13.07 -27.84 7.64
CA LEU A 8 -13.15 -27.04 7.33
C LEU A 8 -12.80 -26.15 7.12
N PHE A 9 -12.43 -26.32 7.22
CA PHE A 9 -12.05 -25.43 6.98
C PHE A 9 -11.73 -24.86 6.24
N GLY A 10 -11.42 -25.35 6.37
CA GLY A 10 -10.75 -25.00 5.31
C GLY A 10 -11.29 -24.11 4.26
N LEU A 11 -11.93 -24.07 4.09
CA LEU A 11 -12.35 -23.30 3.29
C LEU A 11 -12.40 -21.97 3.22
N LEU A 12 -12.57 -21.63 3.84
CA LEU A 12 -12.42 -20.34 4.09
C LEU A 12 -11.30 -19.78 3.44
N LEU A 13 -10.46 -20.49 3.15
CA LEU A 13 -9.29 -20.07 2.57
C LEU A 13 -9.50 -19.44 1.28
N ALA A 14 -10.51 -19.84 0.60
CA ALA A 14 -10.80 -19.23 -0.65
C ALA A 14 -11.05 -17.75 -0.51
N GLY A 15 -11.65 -17.36 0.55
CA GLY A 15 -11.87 -15.94 0.80
C GLY A 15 -10.59 -15.20 0.98
N CYS A 16 -9.60 -15.82 1.55
CA CYS A 16 -8.35 -15.14 1.79
C CYS A 16 -7.65 -14.78 0.49
N SER A 17 -7.75 -15.61 -0.52
CA SER A 17 -7.03 -15.35 -1.74
C SER A 17 -7.59 -14.16 -2.50
N SER A 18 -8.84 -13.85 -2.31
CA SER A 18 -9.44 -12.73 -3.03
C SER A 18 -9.13 -11.38 -2.40
N SER A 19 -8.51 -11.37 -1.24
CA SER A 19 -8.26 -10.12 -0.53
C SER A 19 -6.83 -9.64 -0.64
N VAL A 20 -6.06 -10.20 -1.56
CA VAL A 20 -4.65 -9.88 -1.69
C VAL A 20 -4.41 -8.39 -1.98
N CYS A 21 -5.29 -7.76 -2.75
CA CYS A 21 -5.13 -6.35 -3.08
C CYS A 21 -5.99 -5.44 -2.21
N ASN A 22 -6.48 -5.95 -1.09
CA ASN A 22 -7.36 -5.21 -0.23
C ASN A 22 -6.85 -5.37 1.19
N ASN A 23 -5.88 -4.54 1.55
CA ASN A 23 -5.21 -4.67 2.83
C ASN A 23 -5.23 -3.32 3.53
N ASP A 24 -6.02 -3.20 4.58
CA ASP A 24 -6.11 -1.99 5.38
C ASP A 24 -5.31 -2.10 6.67
N ASP A 25 -4.36 -3.02 6.72
CA ASP A 25 -3.53 -3.25 7.89
C ASP A 25 -2.38 -2.25 7.91
N TYR A 26 -2.71 -1.00 8.06
CA TYR A 26 -1.75 0.08 8.14
C TYR A 26 -2.33 1.19 9.01
N GLN A 27 -1.45 2.02 9.55
CA GLN A 27 -1.86 3.20 10.29
C GLN A 27 -1.69 4.43 9.41
N PHE A 28 -2.77 5.14 9.19
CA PHE A 28 -2.74 6.40 8.46
C PHE A 28 -2.25 7.50 9.40
N LEU A 29 -1.22 8.22 8.99
CA LEU A 29 -0.65 9.27 9.83
C LEU A 29 -1.10 10.66 9.41
N GLY A 30 -1.33 10.86 8.12
CA GLY A 30 -1.73 12.16 7.62
C GLY A 30 -1.59 12.22 6.11
N LYS A 31 -1.98 13.35 5.56
CA LYS A 31 -1.86 13.54 4.12
C LYS A 31 -1.60 15.00 3.80
N ILE A 32 -1.00 15.23 2.65
CA ILE A 32 -0.90 16.55 2.05
C ILE A 32 -1.83 16.53 0.85
N ASP A 33 -2.88 17.32 0.94
CA ASP A 33 -3.93 17.31 -0.07
C ASP A 33 -3.53 18.26 -1.20
N LEU A 34 -3.59 17.76 -2.42
CA LEU A 34 -3.29 18.55 -3.61
C LEU A 34 -4.58 18.97 -4.32
N GLY A 35 -5.68 18.97 -3.60
CA GLY A 35 -6.98 19.32 -4.16
C GLY A 35 -7.46 18.26 -5.13
N ASN A 36 -7.97 18.72 -6.27
CA ASN A 36 -8.47 17.78 -7.27
C ASN A 36 -7.39 16.94 -7.89
N ALA A 37 -6.12 17.33 -7.74
CA ALA A 37 -5.03 16.58 -8.34
C ALA A 37 -4.72 15.28 -7.61
N GLY A 38 -5.04 15.20 -6.31
CA GLY A 38 -4.75 13.99 -5.55
C GLY A 38 -4.12 14.31 -4.21
N ALA A 39 -3.30 13.39 -3.70
CA ALA A 39 -2.73 13.57 -2.36
C ALA A 39 -1.46 12.74 -2.18
N THR A 40 -0.62 13.20 -1.25
CA THR A 40 0.45 12.40 -0.68
C THR A 40 0.00 11.95 0.69
N LYS A 41 0.13 10.66 0.99
CA LYS A 41 -0.29 10.08 2.26
C LYS A 41 0.89 9.44 2.96
N PHE A 42 0.86 9.47 4.27
CA PHE A 42 1.94 8.99 5.13
C PHE A 42 1.41 7.85 5.97
N LEU A 43 2.03 6.67 5.87
CA LEU A 43 1.52 5.45 6.47
C LEU A 43 2.59 4.71 7.23
N VAL A 44 2.15 3.92 8.22
CA VAL A 44 3.02 2.97 8.90
C VAL A 44 2.42 1.58 8.77
N VAL A 45 3.26 0.61 8.43
CA VAL A 45 2.86 -0.79 8.36
C VAL A 45 3.67 -1.59 9.38
N SER A 46 3.31 -2.85 9.54
CA SER A 46 4.04 -3.74 10.43
C SER A 46 5.46 -3.93 9.93
N SER A 47 6.40 -4.10 10.86
CA SER A 47 7.78 -4.38 10.50
C SER A 47 7.94 -5.73 9.81
N THR A 48 6.92 -6.59 9.91
CA THR A 48 6.93 -7.89 9.25
C THR A 48 6.13 -7.91 7.96
N ALA A 49 5.70 -6.75 7.48
CA ALA A 49 4.92 -6.69 6.25
C ALA A 49 5.73 -7.18 5.06
N SER A 50 5.15 -8.07 4.29
CA SER A 50 5.77 -8.61 3.09
C SER A 50 5.56 -7.64 1.92
N ILE A 51 6.23 -7.90 0.80
CA ILE A 51 6.00 -7.14 -0.41
C ILE A 51 4.54 -7.25 -0.82
N GLU A 52 3.95 -8.42 -0.69
CA GLU A 52 2.55 -8.62 -1.01
C GLU A 52 1.64 -7.80 -0.12
N ASP A 53 1.97 -7.74 1.16
CA ASP A 53 1.20 -6.90 2.09
C ASP A 53 1.27 -5.44 1.67
N ILE A 54 2.45 -4.99 1.27
CA ILE A 54 2.64 -3.60 0.88
C ILE A 54 1.92 -3.29 -0.43
N ARG A 55 1.88 -4.24 -1.37
CA ARG A 55 1.08 -4.06 -2.58
C ARG A 55 -0.39 -3.85 -2.24
N GLY A 56 -0.90 -4.67 -1.33
CA GLY A 56 -2.29 -4.55 -0.90
C GLY A 56 -2.57 -3.24 -0.22
N VAL A 57 -1.65 -2.78 0.63
CA VAL A 57 -1.77 -1.49 1.30
C VAL A 57 -1.79 -0.37 0.26
N ALA A 58 -0.88 -0.42 -0.71
CA ALA A 58 -0.82 0.62 -1.74
C ALA A 58 -2.12 0.68 -2.52
N SER A 59 -2.66 -0.47 -2.89
CA SER A 59 -3.92 -0.53 -3.62
C SER A 59 -5.07 0.03 -2.79
N THR A 60 -5.11 -0.32 -1.52
CA THR A 60 -6.21 0.10 -0.65
C THR A 60 -6.12 1.59 -0.33
N ALA A 61 -4.93 2.06 0.04
CA ALA A 61 -4.77 3.43 0.49
C ALA A 61 -4.91 4.43 -0.65
N CYS A 62 -4.60 4.02 -1.87
CA CYS A 62 -4.67 4.90 -3.03
C CYS A 62 -5.91 4.70 -3.86
N GLY A 63 -6.58 3.63 -3.78
CA GLY A 63 -7.72 3.18 -4.59
C GLY A 63 -8.52 4.22 -5.34
N SER A 64 -7.89 5.16 -6.01
CA SER A 64 -8.60 6.22 -6.72
C SER A 64 -7.92 6.45 -8.05
N SER A 65 -8.60 7.20 -8.93
CA SER A 65 -8.05 7.51 -10.25
C SER A 65 -7.24 8.80 -10.26
N ARG A 66 -6.96 9.36 -9.09
CA ARG A 66 -6.19 10.59 -8.98
C ARG A 66 -4.74 10.29 -8.66
N PHE A 67 -3.88 11.30 -8.78
CA PHE A 67 -2.51 11.19 -8.33
C PHE A 67 -2.48 10.73 -6.88
N CYS A 68 -1.63 9.75 -6.60
CA CYS A 68 -1.47 9.26 -5.25
C CYS A 68 -0.01 8.91 -5.02
N ARG A 69 0.54 9.43 -3.93
CA ARG A 69 1.87 9.08 -3.49
C ARG A 69 1.77 8.63 -2.05
N LEU A 70 2.36 7.48 -1.76
CA LEU A 70 2.41 6.96 -0.40
C LEU A 70 3.85 6.91 0.05
N LEU A 71 4.10 7.39 1.25
CA LEU A 71 5.38 7.24 1.92
C LEU A 71 5.13 6.32 3.10
N ILE A 72 5.85 5.21 3.18
CA ILE A 72 5.53 4.13 4.09
C ILE A 72 6.73 3.81 4.96
N TRP A 73 6.50 3.78 6.26
CA TRP A 73 7.48 3.39 7.25
C TRP A 73 7.00 2.12 7.96
N ASP A 74 7.92 1.43 8.63
CA ASP A 74 7.56 0.30 9.49
C ASP A 74 7.76 0.65 10.97
N SER A 75 7.95 1.93 11.26
CA SER A 75 8.07 2.40 12.64
C SER A 75 7.53 3.81 12.71
N LYS A 76 6.60 4.02 13.62
CA LYS A 76 6.04 5.34 13.83
C LYS A 76 7.07 6.34 14.33
N VAL A 77 8.13 5.85 14.95
CA VAL A 77 9.16 6.70 15.52
C VAL A 77 9.85 7.56 14.46
N TYR A 78 10.03 6.98 13.26
CA TYR A 78 10.76 7.68 12.20
C TYR A 78 9.87 8.32 11.16
N ALA A 79 8.56 8.08 11.24
CA ALA A 79 7.64 8.60 10.24
C ALA A 79 7.43 10.09 10.43
N GLU A 80 7.25 10.79 9.30
CA GLU A 80 6.94 12.21 9.31
C GLU A 80 5.79 12.46 8.36
N THR A 81 5.11 13.58 8.54
CA THR A 81 3.91 13.86 7.76
C THR A 81 3.99 15.18 7.02
N ARG A 82 5.20 15.67 6.75
CA ARG A 82 5.37 16.92 6.02
C ARG A 82 6.71 16.92 5.30
N PHE A 83 6.83 17.78 4.33
CA PHE A 83 8.08 17.96 3.58
C PHE A 83 8.75 19.24 3.99
N PRO A 84 10.06 19.28 3.87
CA PRO A 84 10.93 18.18 3.47
C PRO A 84 11.08 17.19 4.61
N LEU A 85 11.26 15.93 4.27
CA LEU A 85 11.52 14.92 5.28
C LEU A 85 12.89 15.16 5.89
N SER A 86 13.02 14.87 7.19
CA SER A 86 14.34 14.85 7.80
C SER A 86 15.16 13.73 7.16
N GLU A 87 16.48 13.83 7.32
CA GLU A 87 17.36 12.83 6.76
C GLU A 87 17.05 11.43 7.28
N ILE A 88 16.79 11.31 8.59
CA ILE A 88 16.51 10.01 9.16
C ILE A 88 15.15 9.47 8.71
N ALA A 89 14.15 10.34 8.57
CA ALA A 89 12.85 9.88 8.09
C ALA A 89 12.96 9.36 6.66
N ALA A 90 13.70 10.05 5.82
CA ALA A 90 13.90 9.60 4.45
C ALA A 90 14.65 8.27 4.41
N GLU A 91 15.63 8.12 5.26
CA GLU A 91 16.45 6.90 5.30
C GLU A 91 15.66 5.71 5.80
N LYS A 92 14.76 5.92 6.76
CA LYS A 92 14.01 4.84 7.39
C LYS A 92 12.72 4.49 6.66
N GLN A 93 12.40 5.19 5.61
CA GLN A 93 11.24 4.90 4.80
C GLN A 93 11.45 3.55 4.11
N ILE A 94 10.49 2.64 4.25
CA ILE A 94 10.66 1.30 3.69
C ILE A 94 10.03 1.15 2.31
N ALA A 95 9.10 2.02 1.95
CA ALA A 95 8.45 1.89 0.64
C ALA A 95 7.90 3.23 0.18
N THR A 96 7.82 3.37 -1.13
CA THR A 96 7.20 4.52 -1.77
C THR A 96 6.33 3.99 -2.91
N TYR A 97 5.12 4.48 -2.97
CA TYR A 97 4.24 4.16 -4.10
C TYR A 97 3.83 5.47 -4.76
N ILE A 98 3.87 5.51 -6.08
CA ILE A 98 3.44 6.67 -6.85
C ILE A 98 2.57 6.21 -8.00
N TYR A 99 1.40 6.79 -8.10
CA TYR A 99 0.52 6.60 -9.25
C TYR A 99 0.19 7.97 -9.85
N ASN A 100 0.45 8.13 -11.14
CA ASN A 100 0.17 9.37 -11.83
C ASN A 100 -0.78 9.06 -13.00
N PRO A 101 -2.06 9.46 -12.89
CA PRO A 101 -3.02 9.14 -13.94
C PRO A 101 -2.77 9.90 -15.23
N ASN A 102 -2.08 11.04 -15.17
CA ASN A 102 -1.88 11.86 -16.36
C ASN A 102 -1.00 11.14 -17.39
N ASN A 103 0.01 10.43 -16.94
CA ASN A 103 0.87 9.67 -17.85
C ASN A 103 0.74 8.16 -17.61
N LYS A 104 -0.22 7.77 -16.76
CA LYS A 104 -0.52 6.37 -16.44
C LYS A 104 0.70 5.63 -15.93
N SER A 105 1.58 6.33 -15.23
CA SER A 105 2.73 5.69 -14.63
C SER A 105 2.39 5.21 -13.23
N GLU A 106 3.01 4.12 -12.85
CA GLU A 106 2.81 3.52 -11.54
C GLU A 106 4.12 2.88 -11.11
N LYS A 107 4.54 3.15 -9.88
CA LYS A 107 5.80 2.63 -9.40
C LYS A 107 5.69 2.33 -7.92
N LEU A 108 6.11 1.14 -7.52
CA LEU A 108 6.26 0.76 -6.13
C LEU A 108 7.71 0.40 -5.89
N ILE A 109 8.33 1.04 -4.90
CA ILE A 109 9.68 0.74 -4.50
C ILE A 109 9.62 0.26 -3.07
N VAL A 110 10.17 -0.94 -2.81
CA VAL A 110 10.21 -1.50 -1.48
C VAL A 110 11.65 -1.80 -1.14
N ARG A 111 12.13 -1.18 -0.08
CA ARG A 111 13.49 -1.37 0.42
C ARG A 111 14.51 -1.20 -0.70
N GLY A 112 14.31 -0.16 -1.48
CA GLY A 112 15.25 0.22 -2.54
C GLY A 112 15.08 -0.49 -3.86
N GLU A 113 14.12 -1.39 -3.98
CA GLU A 113 13.91 -2.13 -5.22
C GLU A 113 12.54 -1.89 -5.78
N GLU A 114 12.49 -1.64 -7.08
CA GLU A 114 11.20 -1.49 -7.74
C GLU A 114 10.56 -2.85 -7.92
N VAL A 115 9.28 -2.96 -7.52
CA VAL A 115 8.54 -4.20 -7.63
C VAL A 115 7.24 -3.95 -8.40
N PRO A 116 6.77 -4.93 -9.16
CA PRO A 116 5.52 -4.74 -9.90
C PRO A 116 4.33 -4.80 -8.98
N MET A 117 3.30 -4.06 -9.31
CA MET A 117 2.04 -4.12 -8.57
C MET A 117 1.21 -5.35 -8.94
N GLY A 118 1.41 -5.90 -10.12
CA GLY A 118 0.68 -7.06 -10.55
C GLY A 118 -0.82 -6.85 -10.55
N LYS A 119 -1.54 -7.76 -9.93
CA LYS A 119 -2.99 -7.68 -9.85
C LYS A 119 -3.48 -6.46 -9.08
N CYS A 120 -2.62 -5.88 -8.27
CA CYS A 120 -2.99 -4.74 -7.45
C CYS A 120 -2.76 -3.41 -8.15
N SER A 121 -2.44 -3.44 -9.43
CA SER A 121 -2.13 -2.23 -10.18
C SER A 121 -3.34 -1.30 -10.25
N ASN A 122 -3.09 -0.04 -9.97
CA ASN A 122 -4.12 0.98 -10.03
C ASN A 122 -4.46 1.36 -11.47
N LYS A 123 -3.58 1.02 -12.40
CA LYS A 123 -3.81 1.35 -13.81
C LYS A 123 -5.07 0.73 -14.36
N ARG A 124 -5.43 -0.45 -13.89
CA ARG A 124 -6.60 -1.10 -14.44
C ARG A 124 -7.90 -0.39 -14.04
N TRP A 125 -7.86 0.44 -13.02
CA TRP A 125 -9.04 1.21 -12.62
C TRP A 125 -9.35 2.31 -13.62
N ASN A 126 -8.37 2.68 -14.43
CA ASN A 126 -8.52 3.74 -15.41
C ASN A 126 -8.71 3.21 -16.81
N ALA A 127 -8.91 1.92 -16.96
CA ALA A 127 -9.12 1.32 -18.26
C ALA A 127 -10.50 1.63 -18.81
N TYR A 128 -11.36 2.14 -17.99
CA TYR A 128 -12.74 2.45 -18.37
C TYR A 128 -13.01 3.96 -18.33
#